data_6e549f61d257de6c2efda4cdb6f6ab47
#
_entry.id   6e549f61d257de6c2efda4cdb6f6ab47
#
_cell.length_a   1.000
_cell.length_b   1.000
_cell.length_c   1.000
_cell.angle_alpha   90.00
_cell.angle_beta   90.00
_cell.angle_gamma   90.00
#
_symmetry.space_group_name_H-M   'P 1'
#
loop_
_entity.id
_entity.type
_entity.pdbx_description
1 polymer ?
#
loop_
_entity_poly.entity_id
_entity_poly.type
_entity_poly.pdbx_seq_one_letter_code
_entity_poly.pdbx_strand_id
1 'polypeptide(L)'
;MELQDLIIDDAVSIEQNTQENTITIKAGDSSKRLSDLIKDFPENCYINKQITGCGGTTLVLRNDVDYVVLVPYVNLLKSKVADNDHLDHINIIKRGGEWTDNDAEISEQLADRSKPRKIICTFDSLPALMKIKGFVPGEFKLLVDEAHTLVNLGSFKAPKCEFILHNYNKFASYVFLTATPTKREYFPDLIGHLPLCTIEWDNVRAVKFNLQRLDKGVSINNALFNLCLSFLLGREEGNAHIFYNSVKEITQVMEWLSKIVGTDGKDRKSVV
;
A
#
# COMPACT_ATOMS: atom_id res chain seq x y z
N MET A 1 -6.93 5.37 -23.46
CA MET A 1 -7.21 3.91 -23.43
C MET A 1 -8.65 3.76 -22.97
N GLU A 2 -9.47 3.03 -23.73
CA GLU A 2 -10.83 2.72 -23.35
C GLU A 2 -10.84 1.83 -22.10
N LEU A 3 -11.85 1.97 -21.21
CA LEU A 3 -11.89 1.17 -19.97
C LEU A 3 -11.93 -0.34 -20.24
N GLN A 4 -12.56 -0.75 -21.33
CA GLN A 4 -12.65 -2.16 -21.72
C GLN A 4 -11.29 -2.75 -22.16
N ASP A 5 -10.36 -1.91 -22.67
CA ASP A 5 -9.02 -2.36 -23.05
C ASP A 5 -8.15 -2.77 -21.85
N LEU A 6 -8.58 -2.38 -20.64
CA LEU A 6 -7.92 -2.76 -19.37
C LEU A 6 -8.13 -4.22 -18.98
N ILE A 7 -9.18 -4.86 -19.47
CA ILE A 7 -9.57 -6.22 -19.06
C ILE A 7 -8.63 -7.26 -19.65
N ILE A 8 -8.21 -8.24 -18.80
CA ILE A 8 -7.49 -9.45 -19.22
C ILE A 8 -8.42 -10.67 -19.12
N ASP A 9 -9.14 -10.80 -18.01
CA ASP A 9 -10.03 -11.93 -17.71
C ASP A 9 -11.46 -11.60 -18.15
N ASP A 10 -12.04 -12.38 -19.03
CA ASP A 10 -13.40 -12.20 -19.56
C ASP A 10 -14.49 -12.23 -18.46
N ALA A 11 -14.18 -12.73 -17.27
CA ALA A 11 -15.09 -12.68 -16.11
C ALA A 11 -15.17 -11.29 -15.46
N VAL A 12 -14.23 -10.38 -15.80
CA VAL A 12 -14.20 -9.01 -15.29
C VAL A 12 -15.07 -8.11 -16.13
N SER A 13 -15.83 -7.22 -15.48
CA SER A 13 -16.53 -6.15 -16.17
C SER A 13 -16.21 -4.79 -15.54
N ILE A 14 -16.22 -3.75 -16.36
CA ILE A 14 -16.03 -2.37 -15.91
C ILE A 14 -17.25 -1.55 -16.32
N GLU A 15 -17.88 -0.94 -15.33
CA GLU A 15 -19.06 -0.09 -15.49
C GLU A 15 -18.69 1.35 -15.09
N GLN A 16 -19.12 2.32 -15.87
CA GLN A 16 -18.93 3.74 -15.55
C GLN A 16 -20.28 4.44 -15.46
N ASN A 17 -20.50 5.13 -14.33
CA ASN A 17 -21.64 6.03 -14.14
C ASN A 17 -21.15 7.48 -14.18
N THR A 18 -21.37 8.15 -15.31
CA THR A 18 -20.93 9.53 -15.50
C THR A 18 -21.71 10.54 -14.66
N GLN A 19 -22.98 10.25 -14.28
CA GLN A 19 -23.80 11.15 -13.46
C GLN A 19 -23.28 11.18 -12.02
N GLU A 20 -22.87 10.02 -11.49
CA GLU A 20 -22.35 9.89 -10.13
C GLU A 20 -20.81 10.04 -10.06
N ASN A 21 -20.16 10.17 -11.21
CA ASN A 21 -18.71 10.20 -11.35
C ASN A 21 -18.05 8.99 -10.67
N THR A 22 -18.57 7.79 -10.97
CA THR A 22 -18.09 6.51 -10.39
C THR A 22 -17.73 5.51 -11.46
N ILE A 23 -16.78 4.64 -11.11
CA ILE A 23 -16.35 3.49 -11.91
C ILE A 23 -16.45 2.26 -11.02
N THR A 24 -17.02 1.17 -11.51
CA THR A 24 -17.07 -0.11 -10.79
C THR A 24 -16.37 -1.18 -11.62
N ILE A 25 -15.38 -1.82 -11.03
CA ILE A 25 -14.70 -2.99 -11.59
C ILE A 25 -15.20 -4.21 -10.82
N LYS A 26 -15.99 -5.07 -11.47
CA LYS A 26 -16.42 -6.35 -10.91
C LYS A 26 -15.32 -7.36 -11.15
N ALA A 27 -14.50 -7.61 -10.15
CA ALA A 27 -13.28 -8.40 -10.24
C ALA A 27 -13.53 -9.92 -10.06
N GLY A 28 -14.73 -10.31 -9.62
CA GLY A 28 -15.06 -11.71 -9.37
C GLY A 28 -14.35 -12.27 -8.13
N ASP A 29 -13.77 -13.47 -8.23
CA ASP A 29 -13.22 -14.23 -7.10
C ASP A 29 -12.05 -13.48 -6.43
N SER A 30 -12.17 -13.24 -5.13
CA SER A 30 -11.16 -12.57 -4.29
C SER A 30 -9.86 -13.36 -4.09
N SER A 31 -9.79 -14.62 -4.54
CA SER A 31 -8.55 -15.40 -4.55
C SER A 31 -7.60 -15.03 -5.70
N LYS A 32 -8.09 -14.38 -6.75
CA LYS A 32 -7.30 -13.90 -7.87
C LYS A 32 -6.55 -12.61 -7.53
N ARG A 33 -5.47 -12.34 -8.25
CA ARG A 33 -4.73 -11.08 -8.14
C ARG A 33 -5.17 -10.10 -9.22
N LEU A 34 -5.11 -8.80 -8.94
CA LEU A 34 -5.46 -7.76 -9.91
C LEU A 34 -4.65 -7.86 -11.21
N SER A 35 -3.37 -8.25 -11.12
CA SER A 35 -2.51 -8.48 -12.29
C SER A 35 -3.00 -9.59 -13.24
N ASP A 36 -3.85 -10.48 -12.76
CA ASP A 36 -4.41 -11.56 -13.55
C ASP A 36 -5.74 -11.15 -14.20
N LEU A 37 -6.33 -10.04 -13.72
CA LEU A 37 -7.66 -9.57 -14.08
C LEU A 37 -7.64 -8.37 -15.03
N ILE A 38 -6.72 -7.42 -14.77
CA ILE A 38 -6.60 -6.17 -15.52
C ILE A 38 -5.13 -5.85 -15.84
N LYS A 39 -4.91 -5.17 -16.96
CA LYS A 39 -3.56 -4.75 -17.44
C LYS A 39 -3.03 -3.55 -16.68
N ASP A 40 -3.92 -2.62 -16.30
CA ASP A 40 -3.59 -1.38 -15.63
C ASP A 40 -4.83 -0.84 -14.92
N PHE A 41 -4.68 0.20 -14.09
CA PHE A 41 -5.79 0.89 -13.47
C PHE A 41 -6.46 1.92 -14.39
N PRO A 42 -7.77 2.22 -14.20
CA PRO A 42 -8.38 3.42 -14.75
C PRO A 42 -7.61 4.67 -14.34
N GLU A 43 -7.45 5.60 -15.27
CA GLU A 43 -6.66 6.81 -15.06
C GLU A 43 -7.42 7.89 -14.29
N ASN A 44 -6.68 8.75 -13.61
CA ASN A 44 -7.15 9.97 -12.97
C ASN A 44 -8.33 9.74 -11.99
N CYS A 45 -8.20 8.72 -11.14
CA CYS A 45 -9.25 8.34 -10.22
C CYS A 45 -8.73 7.98 -8.82
N TYR A 46 -9.65 7.93 -7.86
CA TYR A 46 -9.43 7.40 -6.52
C TYR A 46 -10.02 5.99 -6.45
N ILE A 47 -9.20 5.00 -6.14
CA ILE A 47 -9.58 3.59 -6.17
C ILE A 47 -9.72 3.01 -4.76
N ASN A 48 -10.91 2.53 -4.46
CA ASN A 48 -11.17 1.64 -3.34
C ASN A 48 -11.02 0.18 -3.81
N LYS A 49 -9.91 -0.46 -3.46
CA LYS A 49 -9.67 -1.87 -3.80
C LYS A 49 -10.36 -2.87 -2.88
N GLN A 50 -11.06 -2.40 -1.84
CA GLN A 50 -11.82 -3.12 -0.81
C GLN A 50 -11.02 -4.12 0.02
N ILE A 51 -10.14 -4.90 -0.58
CA ILE A 51 -9.32 -5.91 0.12
C ILE A 51 -7.84 -5.57 0.07
N THR A 52 -7.12 -5.89 1.14
CA THR A 52 -5.65 -5.82 1.18
C THR A 52 -5.04 -7.04 0.50
N GLY A 53 -3.83 -6.90 -0.04
CA GLY A 53 -3.10 -8.03 -0.63
C GLY A 53 -3.60 -8.50 -2.00
N CYS A 54 -4.59 -7.83 -2.62
CA CYS A 54 -5.09 -8.16 -3.96
C CYS A 54 -4.09 -7.90 -5.10
N GLY A 55 -2.88 -7.41 -4.80
CA GLY A 55 -1.84 -7.20 -5.81
C GLY A 55 -1.90 -5.84 -6.53
N GLY A 56 -2.56 -4.82 -5.98
CA GLY A 56 -2.69 -3.52 -6.64
C GLY A 56 -1.36 -2.85 -6.99
N THR A 57 -0.42 -2.77 -6.04
CA THR A 57 0.92 -2.23 -6.32
C THR A 57 1.71 -3.17 -7.24
N THR A 58 1.55 -4.49 -7.09
CA THR A 58 2.19 -5.50 -7.94
C THR A 58 1.77 -5.34 -9.40
N LEU A 59 0.49 -5.03 -9.67
CA LEU A 59 -0.02 -4.76 -11.01
C LEU A 59 0.82 -3.69 -11.72
N VAL A 60 0.99 -2.52 -11.10
CA VAL A 60 1.72 -1.40 -11.72
C VAL A 60 3.24 -1.59 -11.76
N LEU A 61 3.79 -2.39 -10.84
CA LEU A 61 5.21 -2.71 -10.85
C LEU A 61 5.58 -3.74 -11.93
N ARG A 62 4.63 -4.54 -12.39
CA ARG A 62 4.89 -5.63 -13.35
C ARG A 62 4.43 -5.34 -14.78
N ASN A 63 3.59 -4.34 -14.99
CA ASN A 63 3.14 -3.97 -16.33
C ASN A 63 4.23 -3.23 -17.13
N ASP A 64 4.00 -3.01 -18.43
CA ASP A 64 4.95 -2.40 -19.37
C ASP A 64 4.86 -0.86 -19.43
N VAL A 65 4.40 -0.21 -18.34
CA VAL A 65 4.20 1.24 -18.27
C VAL A 65 5.16 1.88 -17.29
N ASP A 66 5.71 3.04 -17.59
CA ASP A 66 6.54 3.82 -16.67
C ASP A 66 5.69 4.34 -15.50
N TYR A 67 6.10 4.02 -14.27
CA TYR A 67 5.37 4.40 -13.07
C TYR A 67 6.24 5.02 -12.00
N VAL A 68 5.69 6.02 -11.31
CA VAL A 68 6.14 6.43 -9.98
C VAL A 68 5.14 5.89 -8.95
N VAL A 69 5.62 5.07 -8.03
CA VAL A 69 4.84 4.48 -6.94
C VAL A 69 5.22 5.15 -5.64
N LEU A 70 4.29 5.87 -5.04
CA LEU A 70 4.46 6.52 -3.75
C LEU A 70 3.88 5.66 -2.64
N VAL A 71 4.67 5.43 -1.59
CA VAL A 71 4.25 4.70 -0.40
C VAL A 71 4.47 5.56 0.86
N PRO A 72 3.61 5.44 1.91
CA PRO A 72 3.72 6.28 3.10
C PRO A 72 4.90 5.94 4.02
N TYR A 73 5.41 4.71 3.96
CA TYR A 73 6.39 4.18 4.92
C TYR A 73 7.53 3.41 4.25
N VAL A 74 8.74 3.54 4.84
CA VAL A 74 9.96 2.86 4.37
C VAL A 74 9.82 1.33 4.40
N ASN A 75 9.19 0.75 5.43
CA ASN A 75 9.01 -0.70 5.51
C ASN A 75 8.12 -1.23 4.38
N LEU A 76 7.07 -0.49 4.00
CA LEU A 76 6.23 -0.84 2.87
C LEU A 76 7.01 -0.79 1.56
N LEU A 77 7.86 0.24 1.39
CA LEU A 77 8.75 0.36 0.24
C LEU A 77 9.69 -0.84 0.15
N LYS A 78 10.36 -1.22 1.25
CA LYS A 78 11.27 -2.38 1.30
C LYS A 78 10.56 -3.68 0.91
N SER A 79 9.37 -3.93 1.45
CA SER A 79 8.57 -5.11 1.10
C SER A 79 8.22 -5.15 -0.39
N LYS A 80 7.75 -4.02 -0.96
CA LYS A 80 7.38 -3.94 -2.38
C LYS A 80 8.58 -4.18 -3.31
N VAL A 81 9.75 -3.67 -2.95
CA VAL A 81 10.98 -3.91 -3.70
C VAL A 81 11.37 -5.39 -3.61
N ALA A 82 11.43 -5.97 -2.41
CA ALA A 82 11.82 -7.37 -2.21
C ALA A 82 10.91 -8.34 -3.00
N ASP A 83 9.63 -8.03 -3.10
CA ASP A 83 8.66 -8.84 -3.84
C ASP A 83 8.83 -8.76 -5.38
N ASN A 84 9.55 -7.75 -5.90
CA ASN A 84 9.61 -7.46 -7.34
C ASN A 84 11.03 -7.24 -7.90
N ASP A 85 12.07 -7.13 -7.07
CA ASP A 85 13.45 -6.81 -7.49
C ASP A 85 14.10 -7.87 -8.40
N HIS A 86 13.51 -9.06 -8.47
CA HIS A 86 13.96 -10.18 -9.31
C HIS A 86 13.44 -10.12 -10.76
N LEU A 87 12.67 -9.10 -11.11
CA LEU A 87 12.05 -8.98 -12.42
C LEU A 87 13.00 -8.30 -13.43
N ASP A 88 13.53 -9.07 -14.36
CA ASP A 88 14.52 -8.58 -15.34
C ASP A 88 13.92 -7.72 -16.47
N HIS A 89 12.59 -7.77 -16.66
CA HIS A 89 11.92 -7.05 -17.75
C HIS A 89 11.56 -5.59 -17.40
N ILE A 90 11.79 -5.18 -16.14
CA ILE A 90 11.57 -3.81 -15.68
C ILE A 90 12.83 -3.25 -15.03
N ASN A 91 12.93 -1.91 -14.93
CA ASN A 91 13.98 -1.22 -14.19
C ASN A 91 13.39 -0.60 -12.93
N ILE A 92 13.73 -1.15 -11.75
CA ILE A 92 13.24 -0.64 -10.45
C ILE A 92 14.24 0.37 -9.87
N ILE A 93 13.82 1.63 -9.89
CA ILE A 93 14.57 2.76 -9.34
C ILE A 93 14.07 3.02 -7.92
N LYS A 94 14.96 2.93 -6.93
CA LYS A 94 14.64 3.01 -5.51
C LYS A 94 15.08 4.35 -4.94
N ARG A 95 14.20 5.02 -4.16
CA ARG A 95 14.55 6.25 -3.48
C ARG A 95 13.95 6.31 -2.08
N GLY A 96 14.80 6.62 -1.09
CA GLY A 96 14.43 6.76 0.32
C GLY A 96 14.74 5.53 1.16
N GLY A 97 14.70 5.68 2.47
CA GLY A 97 15.08 4.63 3.41
C GLY A 97 16.60 4.44 3.51
N GLU A 98 17.07 3.22 3.34
CA GLU A 98 18.49 2.85 3.41
C GLU A 98 19.18 2.86 2.03
N TRP A 99 18.43 3.07 0.95
CA TRP A 99 19.02 3.17 -0.38
C TRP A 99 19.66 4.52 -0.57
N THR A 100 20.79 4.52 -1.26
CA THR A 100 21.57 5.73 -1.54
C THR A 100 20.74 6.70 -2.37
N ASP A 101 20.58 7.91 -1.89
CA ASP A 101 20.00 9.04 -2.64
C ASP A 101 21.06 9.62 -3.61
N ASN A 102 21.74 8.74 -4.37
CA ASN A 102 22.70 9.18 -5.39
C ASN A 102 21.95 9.67 -6.62
N ASP A 103 21.75 10.98 -6.70
CA ASP A 103 21.01 11.62 -7.80
C ASP A 103 21.65 11.35 -9.18
N ALA A 104 22.98 11.13 -9.25
CA ALA A 104 23.67 10.79 -10.50
C ALA A 104 23.31 9.39 -10.97
N GLU A 105 23.31 8.41 -10.08
CA GLU A 105 22.89 7.03 -10.37
C GLU A 105 21.43 6.96 -10.80
N ILE A 106 20.54 7.66 -10.09
CA ILE A 106 19.13 7.74 -10.46
C ILE A 106 18.97 8.41 -11.84
N SER A 107 19.72 9.48 -12.12
CA SER A 107 19.72 10.12 -13.45
C SER A 107 20.13 9.18 -14.57
N GLU A 108 21.13 8.32 -14.35
CA GLU A 108 21.58 7.32 -15.30
C GLU A 108 20.50 6.25 -15.52
N GLN A 109 19.91 5.73 -14.45
CA GLN A 109 18.82 4.76 -14.53
C GLN A 109 17.57 5.34 -15.22
N LEU A 110 17.28 6.64 -15.04
CA LEU A 110 16.19 7.34 -15.73
C LEU A 110 16.43 7.49 -17.23
N ALA A 111 17.68 7.54 -17.67
CA ALA A 111 18.06 7.65 -19.08
C ALA A 111 17.89 6.31 -19.83
N ASP A 112 17.94 5.18 -19.12
CA ASP A 112 17.70 3.86 -19.72
C ASP A 112 16.21 3.67 -20.03
N ARG A 113 15.90 3.64 -21.32
CA ARG A 113 14.54 3.42 -21.86
C ARG A 113 14.36 2.06 -22.50
N SER A 114 15.31 1.16 -22.31
CA SER A 114 15.24 -0.20 -22.85
C SER A 114 14.17 -1.06 -22.17
N LYS A 115 13.77 -0.67 -20.95
CA LYS A 115 12.77 -1.35 -20.12
C LYS A 115 11.84 -0.32 -19.46
N PRO A 116 10.60 -0.70 -19.09
CA PRO A 116 9.74 0.15 -18.28
C PRO A 116 10.42 0.55 -16.97
N ARG A 117 10.35 1.85 -16.66
CA ARG A 117 10.97 2.44 -15.47
C ARG A 117 9.96 2.48 -14.33
N LYS A 118 10.28 1.84 -13.20
CA LYS A 118 9.44 1.77 -12.02
C LYS A 118 10.14 2.48 -10.86
N ILE A 119 9.79 3.74 -10.63
CA ILE A 119 10.34 4.49 -9.50
C ILE A 119 9.47 4.21 -8.29
N ILE A 120 10.06 3.63 -7.23
CA ILE A 120 9.36 3.44 -5.97
C ILE A 120 10.01 4.28 -4.89
N CYS A 121 9.23 5.16 -4.25
CA CYS A 121 9.73 6.05 -3.22
C CYS A 121 8.67 6.36 -2.15
N THR A 122 9.15 6.86 -1.00
CA THR A 122 8.24 7.32 0.04
C THR A 122 7.65 8.69 -0.30
N PHE A 123 6.52 9.04 0.30
CA PHE A 123 5.91 10.37 0.19
C PHE A 123 6.93 11.49 0.45
N ASP A 124 7.83 11.26 1.43
CA ASP A 124 8.88 12.18 1.83
C ASP A 124 9.94 12.43 0.76
N SER A 125 10.14 11.47 -0.14
CA SER A 125 11.19 11.51 -1.17
C SER A 125 10.73 12.16 -2.48
N LEU A 126 9.42 12.35 -2.70
CA LEU A 126 8.91 12.94 -3.94
C LEU A 126 9.47 14.34 -4.24
N PRO A 127 9.56 15.28 -3.27
CA PRO A 127 10.14 16.60 -3.55
C PRO A 127 11.59 16.56 -4.04
N ALA A 128 12.36 15.60 -3.56
CA ALA A 128 13.74 15.40 -3.99
C ALA A 128 13.80 14.71 -5.35
N LEU A 129 12.97 13.69 -5.60
CA LEU A 129 12.84 13.03 -6.91
C LEU A 129 12.54 14.05 -8.02
N MET A 130 11.62 14.99 -7.77
CA MET A 130 11.23 16.00 -8.77
C MET A 130 12.33 17.01 -9.13
N LYS A 131 13.45 17.01 -8.39
CA LYS A 131 14.62 17.86 -8.67
C LYS A 131 15.73 17.12 -9.41
N ILE A 132 15.62 15.82 -9.57
CA ILE A 132 16.66 15.01 -10.23
C ILE A 132 16.72 15.37 -11.71
N LYS A 133 17.93 15.56 -12.20
CA LYS A 133 18.17 15.82 -13.63
C LYS A 133 17.70 14.63 -14.46
N GLY A 134 16.87 14.89 -15.46
CA GLY A 134 16.30 13.87 -16.34
C GLY A 134 14.97 13.28 -15.85
N PHE A 135 14.51 13.60 -14.67
CA PHE A 135 13.16 13.24 -14.24
C PHE A 135 12.13 14.21 -14.82
N VAL A 136 11.21 13.67 -15.60
CA VAL A 136 10.10 14.41 -16.23
C VAL A 136 8.79 13.76 -15.77
N PRO A 137 8.04 14.36 -14.84
CA PRO A 137 6.81 13.75 -14.31
C PRO A 137 5.81 13.32 -15.38
N GLY A 138 5.63 14.11 -16.43
CA GLY A 138 4.72 13.83 -17.54
C GLY A 138 5.06 12.58 -18.38
N GLU A 139 6.21 11.96 -18.15
CA GLU A 139 6.55 10.67 -18.77
C GLU A 139 6.08 9.47 -17.96
N PHE A 140 5.65 9.67 -16.72
CA PHE A 140 5.29 8.62 -15.77
C PHE A 140 3.81 8.71 -15.38
N LYS A 141 3.19 7.56 -15.18
CA LYS A 141 1.97 7.47 -14.39
C LYS A 141 2.31 7.48 -12.91
N LEU A 142 1.42 8.03 -12.08
CA LEU A 142 1.58 8.09 -10.64
C LEU A 142 0.63 7.13 -9.95
N LEU A 143 1.16 6.27 -9.08
CA LEU A 143 0.37 5.52 -8.11
C LEU A 143 0.68 6.03 -6.69
N VAL A 144 -0.34 6.52 -5.99
CA VAL A 144 -0.26 6.83 -4.56
C VAL A 144 -0.89 5.67 -3.78
N ASP A 145 -0.07 4.76 -3.27
CA ASP A 145 -0.54 3.61 -2.50
C ASP A 145 -0.86 4.02 -1.05
N GLU A 146 -1.83 3.35 -0.46
CA GLU A 146 -2.42 3.69 0.85
C GLU A 146 -2.86 5.16 0.95
N ALA A 147 -3.55 5.63 -0.09
CA ALA A 147 -3.95 7.03 -0.28
C ALA A 147 -4.78 7.62 0.87
N HIS A 148 -5.47 6.79 1.67
CA HIS A 148 -6.15 7.23 2.89
C HIS A 148 -5.22 7.93 3.88
N THR A 149 -3.91 7.62 3.82
CA THR A 149 -2.90 8.24 4.69
C THR A 149 -2.69 9.72 4.38
N LEU A 150 -2.99 10.18 3.17
CA LEU A 150 -2.94 11.62 2.82
C LEU A 150 -3.94 12.44 3.66
N VAL A 151 -5.08 11.83 4.00
CA VAL A 151 -6.10 12.46 4.84
C VAL A 151 -5.77 12.29 6.32
N ASN A 152 -5.41 11.08 6.74
CA ASN A 152 -5.23 10.73 8.14
C ASN A 152 -3.93 11.28 8.75
N LEU A 153 -2.88 11.48 7.95
CA LEU A 153 -1.58 11.99 8.39
C LEU A 153 -1.47 13.52 8.31
N GLY A 154 -2.53 14.22 7.92
CA GLY A 154 -2.54 15.66 7.67
C GLY A 154 -1.97 16.53 8.80
N SER A 155 -2.05 16.09 10.06
CA SER A 155 -1.48 16.82 11.19
C SER A 155 0.02 16.55 11.40
N PHE A 156 0.53 15.37 11.05
CA PHE A 156 1.91 14.95 11.35
C PHE A 156 2.85 15.05 10.13
N LYS A 157 2.35 14.84 8.93
CA LYS A 157 3.12 14.90 7.67
C LYS A 157 2.53 15.90 6.66
N ALA A 158 1.81 16.91 7.15
CA ALA A 158 1.09 17.89 6.33
C ALA A 158 1.89 18.41 5.12
N PRO A 159 3.13 18.94 5.26
CA PRO A 159 3.85 19.53 4.13
C PRO A 159 4.14 18.54 2.99
N LYS A 160 4.28 17.23 3.31
CA LYS A 160 4.60 16.19 2.34
C LYS A 160 3.37 15.68 1.63
N CYS A 161 2.26 15.51 2.36
CA CYS A 161 0.96 15.22 1.79
C CYS A 161 0.48 16.36 0.89
N GLU A 162 0.63 17.60 1.33
CA GLU A 162 0.34 18.81 0.54
C GLU A 162 1.18 18.86 -0.74
N PHE A 163 2.48 18.52 -0.66
CA PHE A 163 3.32 18.47 -1.84
C PHE A 163 2.80 17.50 -2.89
N ILE A 164 2.35 16.30 -2.49
CA ILE A 164 1.75 15.32 -3.40
C ILE A 164 0.49 15.90 -4.01
N LEU A 165 -0.43 16.44 -3.18
CA LEU A 165 -1.70 16.99 -3.61
C LEU A 165 -1.56 18.19 -4.57
N HIS A 166 -0.49 18.95 -4.49
CA HIS A 166 -0.20 20.08 -5.40
C HIS A 166 0.58 19.70 -6.66
N ASN A 167 1.07 18.45 -6.76
CA ASN A 167 1.94 18.05 -7.87
C ASN A 167 1.51 16.80 -8.61
N TYR A 168 0.50 16.04 -8.15
CA TYR A 168 0.07 14.79 -8.78
C TYR A 168 -0.37 14.99 -10.24
N ASN A 169 -0.96 16.14 -10.57
CA ASN A 169 -1.46 16.48 -11.90
C ASN A 169 -0.36 16.83 -12.90
N LYS A 170 0.92 16.85 -12.48
CA LYS A 170 2.08 16.99 -13.38
C LYS A 170 2.48 15.67 -14.04
N PHE A 171 1.96 14.55 -13.54
CA PHE A 171 2.20 13.22 -14.11
C PHE A 171 1.30 12.97 -15.31
N ALA A 172 1.67 12.03 -16.18
CA ALA A 172 0.89 11.67 -17.37
C ALA A 172 -0.53 11.25 -17.02
N SER A 173 -0.68 10.46 -15.96
CA SER A 173 -1.93 10.14 -15.29
C SER A 173 -1.65 9.73 -13.85
N TYR A 174 -2.71 9.57 -13.04
CA TYR A 174 -2.53 9.29 -11.61
C TYR A 174 -3.66 8.44 -11.05
N VAL A 175 -3.32 7.69 -10.02
CA VAL A 175 -4.23 6.81 -9.27
C VAL A 175 -3.95 6.96 -7.78
N PHE A 176 -5.00 7.20 -7.00
CA PHE A 176 -4.96 7.16 -5.55
C PHE A 176 -5.58 5.84 -5.08
N LEU A 177 -4.77 4.91 -4.57
CA LEU A 177 -5.19 3.54 -4.28
C LEU A 177 -5.26 3.28 -2.78
N THR A 178 -6.35 2.65 -2.31
CA THR A 178 -6.48 2.21 -0.91
C THR A 178 -7.44 1.02 -0.76
N ALA A 179 -7.27 0.22 0.29
CA ALA A 179 -8.25 -0.78 0.73
C ALA A 179 -9.16 -0.26 1.86
N THR A 180 -8.79 0.85 2.49
CA THR A 180 -9.47 1.45 3.64
C THR A 180 -9.85 2.90 3.33
N PRO A 181 -10.85 3.13 2.46
CA PRO A 181 -11.17 4.46 2.00
C PRO A 181 -11.70 5.32 3.15
N THR A 182 -11.24 6.56 3.18
CA THR A 182 -11.87 7.61 3.98
C THR A 182 -13.17 8.03 3.30
N LYS A 183 -14.17 8.47 4.05
CA LYS A 183 -15.40 9.02 3.48
C LYS A 183 -15.08 10.24 2.61
N ARG A 184 -15.76 10.36 1.47
CA ARG A 184 -15.54 11.42 0.48
C ARG A 184 -15.65 12.84 1.06
N GLU A 185 -16.50 13.03 2.06
CA GLU A 185 -16.66 14.30 2.78
C GLU A 185 -15.39 14.81 3.47
N TYR A 186 -14.40 13.93 3.70
CA TYR A 186 -13.11 14.27 4.30
C TYR A 186 -11.98 14.37 3.28
N PHE A 187 -12.28 14.21 1.99
CA PHE A 187 -11.23 14.35 0.97
C PHE A 187 -10.81 15.81 0.86
N PRO A 188 -9.50 16.08 0.68
CA PRO A 188 -9.03 17.40 0.29
C PRO A 188 -9.70 17.83 -1.04
N ASP A 189 -10.04 19.12 -1.16
CA ASP A 189 -10.67 19.68 -2.36
C ASP A 189 -9.90 19.34 -3.64
N LEU A 190 -8.58 19.24 -3.53
CA LEU A 190 -7.67 18.94 -4.64
C LEU A 190 -7.91 17.56 -5.28
N ILE A 191 -8.47 16.60 -4.54
CA ILE A 191 -8.79 15.25 -5.04
C ILE A 191 -10.28 14.89 -4.92
N GLY A 192 -11.08 15.72 -4.27
CA GLY A 192 -12.50 15.47 -4.04
C GLY A 192 -13.35 15.40 -5.32
N HIS A 193 -12.85 15.97 -6.42
CA HIS A 193 -13.52 15.96 -7.74
C HIS A 193 -13.23 14.68 -8.56
N LEU A 194 -12.24 13.85 -8.13
CA LEU A 194 -11.84 12.67 -8.91
C LEU A 194 -12.95 11.62 -8.96
N PRO A 195 -13.06 10.88 -10.07
CA PRO A 195 -13.92 9.70 -10.13
C PRO A 195 -13.57 8.72 -9.01
N LEU A 196 -14.58 8.15 -8.37
CA LEU A 196 -14.41 7.08 -7.41
C LEU A 196 -14.51 5.74 -8.12
N CYS A 197 -13.41 5.00 -8.19
CA CYS A 197 -13.40 3.63 -8.68
C CYS A 197 -13.50 2.66 -7.51
N THR A 198 -14.43 1.70 -7.59
CA THR A 198 -14.55 0.62 -6.61
C THR A 198 -14.29 -0.72 -7.30
N ILE A 199 -13.41 -1.53 -6.70
CA ILE A 199 -13.17 -2.90 -7.15
C ILE A 199 -14.01 -3.84 -6.29
N GLU A 200 -15.05 -4.42 -6.87
CA GLU A 200 -15.96 -5.34 -6.19
C GLU A 200 -15.47 -6.77 -6.34
N TRP A 201 -15.43 -7.48 -5.22
CA TRP A 201 -14.97 -8.86 -5.14
C TRP A 201 -16.08 -9.76 -4.64
N ASP A 202 -16.19 -10.93 -5.27
CA ASP A 202 -17.01 -12.02 -4.75
C ASP A 202 -16.27 -12.75 -3.61
N ASN A 203 -17.02 -13.42 -2.75
CA ASN A 203 -16.46 -14.30 -1.71
C ASN A 203 -15.47 -13.64 -0.76
N VAL A 204 -15.63 -12.34 -0.48
CA VAL A 204 -14.79 -11.67 0.52
C VAL A 204 -15.00 -12.30 1.88
N ARG A 205 -13.93 -12.83 2.46
CA ARG A 205 -13.97 -13.46 3.77
C ARG A 205 -14.34 -12.45 4.85
N ALA A 206 -15.50 -12.64 5.46
CA ALA A 206 -15.91 -11.80 6.58
C ALA A 206 -15.00 -12.05 7.79
N VAL A 207 -14.44 -10.97 8.34
CA VAL A 207 -13.69 -11.02 9.59
C VAL A 207 -14.68 -10.92 10.75
N LYS A 208 -14.68 -11.93 11.65
CA LYS A 208 -15.44 -11.86 12.89
C LYS A 208 -14.65 -11.04 13.91
N PHE A 209 -15.24 -9.94 14.36
CA PHE A 209 -14.69 -9.16 15.46
C PHE A 209 -15.23 -9.68 16.80
N ASN A 210 -14.33 -10.07 17.70
CA ASN A 210 -14.65 -10.31 19.10
C ASN A 210 -14.15 -9.10 19.91
N LEU A 211 -15.08 -8.25 20.34
CA LEU A 211 -14.76 -7.15 21.24
C LEU A 211 -14.80 -7.66 22.69
N GLN A 212 -13.64 -7.76 23.30
CA GLN A 212 -13.54 -8.06 24.72
C GLN A 212 -13.34 -6.77 25.50
N ARG A 213 -14.23 -6.51 26.44
CA ARG A 213 -14.07 -5.43 27.41
C ARG A 213 -13.21 -5.98 28.56
N LEU A 214 -12.11 -5.31 28.86
CA LEU A 214 -11.30 -5.68 30.02
C LEU A 214 -12.03 -5.30 31.31
N ASP A 215 -11.92 -6.16 32.29
CA ASP A 215 -12.45 -5.88 33.65
C ASP A 215 -11.75 -4.69 34.28
N LYS A 216 -12.46 -4.01 35.17
CA LYS A 216 -11.95 -2.83 35.87
C LYS A 216 -10.71 -3.20 36.68
N GLY A 217 -9.56 -2.59 36.36
CA GLY A 217 -8.28 -2.85 37.02
C GLY A 217 -7.34 -3.81 36.30
N VAL A 218 -7.78 -4.46 35.21
CA VAL A 218 -6.90 -5.27 34.35
C VAL A 218 -6.14 -4.35 33.38
N SER A 219 -4.81 -4.37 33.44
CA SER A 219 -4.00 -3.63 32.45
C SER A 219 -4.04 -4.28 31.09
N ILE A 220 -4.00 -3.47 30.04
CA ILE A 220 -3.94 -3.94 28.65
C ILE A 220 -2.74 -4.86 28.46
N ASN A 221 -1.58 -4.54 29.05
CA ASN A 221 -0.36 -5.34 28.95
C ASN A 221 -0.53 -6.74 29.56
N ASN A 222 -1.23 -6.85 30.69
CA ASN A 222 -1.51 -8.15 31.30
C ASN A 222 -2.50 -8.97 30.45
N ALA A 223 -3.51 -8.33 29.88
CA ALA A 223 -4.46 -9.00 28.98
C ALA A 223 -3.75 -9.51 27.71
N LEU A 224 -2.89 -8.69 27.13
CA LEU A 224 -2.08 -9.04 25.95
C LEU A 224 -1.12 -10.18 26.27
N PHE A 225 -0.42 -10.12 27.40
CA PHE A 225 0.47 -11.18 27.85
C PHE A 225 -0.27 -12.51 28.01
N ASN A 226 -1.44 -12.51 28.67
CA ASN A 226 -2.26 -13.71 28.85
C ASN A 226 -2.76 -14.27 27.51
N LEU A 227 -3.14 -13.42 26.57
CA LEU A 227 -3.52 -13.82 25.21
C LEU A 227 -2.36 -14.51 24.50
N CYS A 228 -1.17 -13.88 24.48
CA CYS A 228 0.03 -14.49 23.90
C CYS A 228 0.37 -15.82 24.56
N LEU A 229 0.28 -15.89 25.87
CA LEU A 229 0.55 -17.11 26.64
C LEU A 229 -0.44 -18.23 26.29
N SER A 230 -1.72 -17.92 26.05
CA SER A 230 -2.73 -18.91 25.65
C SER A 230 -2.41 -19.53 24.27
N PHE A 231 -1.93 -18.74 23.31
CA PHE A 231 -1.42 -19.26 22.02
C PHE A 231 -0.17 -20.13 22.20
N LEU A 232 0.80 -19.68 23.01
CA LEU A 232 2.03 -20.42 23.25
C LEU A 232 1.78 -21.77 23.94
N LEU A 233 0.76 -21.84 24.80
CA LEU A 233 0.35 -23.07 25.49
C LEU A 233 -0.59 -23.96 24.66
N GLY A 234 -0.89 -23.60 23.41
CA GLY A 234 -1.77 -24.34 22.54
C GLY A 234 -3.25 -24.35 22.99
N ARG A 235 -3.66 -23.38 23.82
CA ARG A 235 -5.06 -23.21 24.25
C ARG A 235 -5.91 -22.50 23.22
N GLU A 236 -5.27 -21.77 22.31
CA GLU A 236 -5.86 -21.09 21.17
C GLU A 236 -5.21 -21.63 19.89
N GLU A 237 -6.00 -21.83 18.85
CA GLU A 237 -5.53 -22.33 17.57
C GLU A 237 -5.29 -21.18 16.57
N GLY A 238 -4.32 -21.35 15.67
CA GLY A 238 -4.02 -20.43 14.56
C GLY A 238 -2.85 -19.50 14.86
N ASN A 239 -2.75 -18.42 14.07
CA ASN A 239 -1.71 -17.41 14.20
C ASN A 239 -2.28 -16.14 14.84
N ALA A 240 -1.59 -15.60 15.84
CA ALA A 240 -1.92 -14.31 16.43
C ALA A 240 -1.11 -13.19 15.79
N HIS A 241 -1.80 -12.16 15.28
CA HIS A 241 -1.18 -10.90 14.85
C HIS A 241 -1.59 -9.81 15.84
N ILE A 242 -0.61 -9.22 16.53
CA ILE A 242 -0.85 -8.27 17.58
C ILE A 242 -0.40 -6.88 17.13
N PHE A 243 -1.36 -5.94 17.10
CA PHE A 243 -1.12 -4.54 16.79
C PHE A 243 -1.19 -3.73 18.06
N TYR A 244 -0.12 -3.03 18.40
CA TYR A 244 -0.05 -2.22 19.61
C TYR A 244 0.66 -0.89 19.33
N ASN A 245 0.18 0.18 19.92
CA ASN A 245 0.64 1.54 19.60
C ASN A 245 1.93 1.96 20.32
N SER A 246 2.51 1.09 21.13
CA SER A 246 3.68 1.43 21.94
C SER A 246 4.77 0.38 21.81
N VAL A 247 5.89 0.75 21.17
CA VAL A 247 7.08 -0.12 21.05
C VAL A 247 7.60 -0.53 22.44
N LYS A 248 7.61 0.39 23.41
CA LYS A 248 8.06 0.12 24.78
C LYS A 248 7.24 -0.99 25.45
N GLU A 249 5.93 -0.94 25.30
CA GLU A 249 5.03 -1.90 25.91
C GLU A 249 5.05 -3.25 25.21
N ILE A 250 5.16 -3.28 23.87
CA ILE A 250 5.40 -4.52 23.12
C ILE A 250 6.70 -5.18 23.60
N THR A 251 7.79 -4.43 23.71
CA THR A 251 9.07 -4.94 24.19
C THR A 251 8.93 -5.55 25.57
N GLN A 252 8.21 -4.90 26.47
CA GLN A 252 7.95 -5.41 27.81
C GLN A 252 7.17 -6.74 27.82
N VAL A 253 6.13 -6.85 26.99
CA VAL A 253 5.38 -8.11 26.85
C VAL A 253 6.26 -9.21 26.28
N MET A 254 7.08 -8.90 25.28
CA MET A 254 8.04 -9.86 24.71
C MET A 254 9.09 -10.33 25.70
N GLU A 255 9.61 -9.44 26.55
CA GLU A 255 10.52 -9.80 27.64
C GLU A 255 9.87 -10.73 28.67
N TRP A 256 8.60 -10.49 29.02
CA TRP A 256 7.87 -11.39 29.91
C TRP A 256 7.67 -12.77 29.30
N LEU A 257 7.29 -12.85 28.03
CA LEU A 257 7.11 -14.11 27.31
C LEU A 257 8.43 -14.88 27.18
N SER A 258 9.54 -14.19 26.88
CA SER A 258 10.86 -14.83 26.75
C SER A 258 11.34 -15.50 28.02
N LYS A 259 10.96 -14.96 29.19
CA LYS A 259 11.27 -15.55 30.51
C LYS A 259 10.54 -16.86 30.78
N ILE A 260 9.37 -17.05 30.12
CA ILE A 260 8.53 -18.26 30.32
C ILE A 260 8.91 -19.35 29.33
N VAL A 261 9.15 -18.99 28.06
CA VAL A 261 9.40 -19.95 26.97
C VAL A 261 10.81 -20.53 26.99
N GLY A 262 11.73 -19.95 27.81
CA GLY A 262 13.15 -20.33 27.80
C GLY A 262 13.88 -19.88 26.52
N THR A 263 15.19 -19.68 26.62
CA THR A 263 16.02 -19.12 25.53
C THR A 263 16.43 -20.12 24.47
N ASP A 264 15.72 -21.20 24.21
CA ASP A 264 16.01 -22.10 23.12
C ASP A 264 15.55 -21.46 21.79
N GLY A 265 16.41 -20.54 21.35
CA GLY A 265 16.24 -19.59 20.26
C GLY A 265 16.13 -20.19 18.87
N LYS A 266 15.18 -21.07 18.57
CA LYS A 266 14.98 -21.63 17.23
C LYS A 266 13.71 -21.20 16.50
N ASP A 267 12.84 -20.39 17.08
CA ASP A 267 11.67 -19.86 16.36
C ASP A 267 11.46 -18.35 16.61
N ARG A 268 12.42 -17.55 16.15
CA ARG A 268 12.16 -16.12 15.89
C ARG A 268 11.47 -15.98 14.55
N LYS A 269 10.17 -16.25 14.49
CA LYS A 269 9.36 -15.70 13.41
C LYS A 269 9.17 -14.23 13.70
N SER A 270 9.59 -13.42 12.74
CA SER A 270 9.66 -11.98 12.69
C SER A 270 8.45 -11.28 13.34
N VAL A 271 8.76 -10.48 14.36
CA VAL A 271 7.91 -9.36 14.77
C VAL A 271 8.09 -8.27 13.71
N VAL A 272 7.06 -8.02 12.92
CA VAL A 272 6.99 -6.90 11.97
C VAL A 272 6.36 -5.71 12.64
#